data_8c277337462ea740f49fe11fa5ca3f44
#
_entry.id   8c277337462ea740f49fe11fa5ca3f44
#
_cell.length_a   1.000
_cell.length_b   1.000
_cell.length_c   1.000
_cell.angle_alpha   90.00
_cell.angle_beta   90.00
_cell.angle_gamma   90.00
#
_symmetry.space_group_name_H-M   'P 1'
#
loop_
_entity.id
_entity.type
_entity.pdbx_description
1 polymer ?
#
loop_
_entity_poly.entity_id
_entity_poly.type
_entity_poly.pdbx_seq_one_letter_code
_entity_poly.pdbx_strand_id
1 'polypeptide(L)'
;VATMPAYEGLDPETKLAYALGGIVIAGLLYLVLALLFKVLGAKKVMRYFPPIVTGPMIIMIGLNLSGSAINNASTCWWLALVAMAIIVVANIWGKGMVKIIPILLGVVGAYIVALIAGKVDFTEVAGADIVGLQKFVIAKFDVTSILVMAPIAIAAMMEHIGDISAISST
;
A
#
# COMPACT_ATOMS: atom_id res chain seq x y z
N VAL A 1 -9.68 -5.28 -8.59
CA VAL A 1 -10.87 -6.16 -8.62
C VAL A 1 -12.11 -5.36 -8.94
N ALA A 2 -12.47 -4.33 -8.16
CA ALA A 2 -13.72 -3.58 -8.32
C ALA A 2 -13.92 -2.91 -9.70
N THR A 3 -12.84 -2.60 -10.40
CA THR A 3 -12.84 -1.96 -11.74
C THR A 3 -12.73 -2.95 -12.91
N MET A 4 -12.77 -4.24 -12.63
CA MET A 4 -12.64 -5.24 -13.68
C MET A 4 -13.96 -5.43 -14.46
N PRO A 5 -13.89 -5.67 -15.78
CA PRO A 5 -15.07 -5.87 -16.61
C PRO A 5 -16.00 -6.99 -16.11
N ALA A 6 -15.43 -8.02 -15.48
CA ALA A 6 -16.20 -9.15 -14.91
C ALA A 6 -17.15 -8.73 -13.77
N TYR A 7 -16.96 -7.55 -13.19
CA TYR A 7 -17.75 -7.02 -12.07
C TYR A 7 -18.51 -5.75 -12.44
N GLU A 8 -18.51 -5.35 -13.73
CA GLU A 8 -19.32 -4.24 -14.21
C GLU A 8 -20.80 -4.56 -14.01
N GLY A 9 -21.56 -3.60 -13.44
CA GLY A 9 -22.99 -3.78 -13.18
C GLY A 9 -23.34 -4.44 -11.83
N LEU A 10 -22.38 -4.93 -11.05
CA LEU A 10 -22.63 -5.42 -9.70
C LEU A 10 -22.72 -4.28 -8.68
N ASP A 11 -23.50 -4.50 -7.61
CA ASP A 11 -23.58 -3.58 -6.48
C ASP A 11 -22.22 -3.35 -5.83
N PRO A 12 -21.96 -2.15 -5.29
CA PRO A 12 -20.72 -1.83 -4.57
C PRO A 12 -20.40 -2.82 -3.44
N GLU A 13 -21.43 -3.27 -2.69
CA GLU A 13 -21.27 -4.25 -1.61
C GLU A 13 -20.84 -5.63 -2.14
N THR A 14 -21.39 -6.06 -3.27
CA THR A 14 -21.01 -7.33 -3.90
C THR A 14 -19.59 -7.26 -4.48
N LYS A 15 -19.20 -6.14 -5.10
CA LYS A 15 -17.81 -5.90 -5.56
C LYS A 15 -16.83 -5.96 -4.40
N LEU A 16 -17.20 -5.36 -3.27
CA LEU A 16 -16.39 -5.40 -2.05
C LEU A 16 -16.27 -6.83 -1.51
N ALA A 17 -17.36 -7.61 -1.52
CA ALA A 17 -17.34 -9.01 -1.07
C ALA A 17 -16.35 -9.87 -1.88
N TYR A 18 -16.28 -9.69 -3.19
CA TYR A 18 -15.31 -10.41 -4.04
C TYR A 18 -13.87 -9.91 -3.83
N ALA A 19 -13.70 -8.61 -3.63
CA ALA A 19 -12.38 -8.05 -3.28
C ALA A 19 -11.88 -8.62 -1.95
N LEU A 20 -12.73 -8.71 -0.93
CA LEU A 20 -12.42 -9.31 0.36
C LEU A 20 -12.05 -10.80 0.23
N GLY A 21 -12.75 -11.55 -0.64
CA GLY A 21 -12.39 -12.93 -0.95
C GLY A 21 -10.97 -13.07 -1.51
N GLY A 22 -10.59 -12.18 -2.44
CA GLY A 22 -9.23 -12.11 -2.97
C GLY A 22 -8.19 -11.77 -1.88
N ILE A 23 -8.52 -10.85 -0.97
CA ILE A 23 -7.64 -10.49 0.17
C ILE A 23 -7.44 -11.68 1.11
N VAL A 24 -8.49 -12.47 1.39
CA VAL A 24 -8.37 -13.68 2.22
C VAL A 24 -7.40 -14.68 1.58
N ILE A 25 -7.49 -14.88 0.27
CA ILE A 25 -6.55 -15.77 -0.45
C ILE A 25 -5.12 -15.21 -0.40
N ALA A 26 -4.94 -13.89 -0.58
CA ALA A 26 -3.63 -13.25 -0.40
C ALA A 26 -3.08 -13.52 1.01
N GLY A 27 -3.90 -13.38 2.06
CA GLY A 27 -3.53 -13.70 3.43
C GLY A 27 -3.11 -15.16 3.62
N LEU A 28 -3.82 -16.11 3.01
CA LEU A 28 -3.45 -17.53 3.03
C LEU A 28 -2.10 -17.78 2.35
N LEU A 29 -1.80 -17.10 1.24
CA LEU A 29 -0.50 -17.19 0.59
C LEU A 29 0.63 -16.66 1.49
N TYR A 30 0.38 -15.57 2.26
CA TYR A 30 1.32 -15.09 3.27
C TYR A 30 1.55 -16.11 4.39
N LEU A 31 0.53 -16.83 4.83
CA LEU A 31 0.68 -17.92 5.81
C LEU A 31 1.55 -19.05 5.25
N VAL A 32 1.35 -19.42 3.99
CA VAL A 32 2.20 -20.41 3.31
C VAL A 32 3.65 -19.93 3.27
N LEU A 33 3.89 -18.66 2.92
CA LEU A 33 5.23 -18.08 2.92
C LEU A 33 5.85 -18.09 4.32
N ALA A 34 5.10 -17.70 5.35
CA ALA A 34 5.56 -17.74 6.73
C ALA A 34 5.93 -19.17 7.17
N LEU A 35 5.14 -20.17 6.77
CA LEU A 35 5.42 -21.57 7.02
C LEU A 35 6.72 -22.02 6.31
N LEU A 36 6.93 -21.60 5.06
CA LEU A 36 8.16 -21.86 4.32
C LEU A 36 9.37 -21.27 5.04
N PHE A 37 9.29 -20.03 5.54
CA PHE A 37 10.34 -19.41 6.34
C PHE A 37 10.63 -20.21 7.62
N LYS A 38 9.57 -20.69 8.30
CA LYS A 38 9.68 -21.48 9.53
C LYS A 38 10.34 -22.84 9.28
N VAL A 39 9.96 -23.54 8.20
CA VAL A 39 10.41 -24.92 7.92
C VAL A 39 11.78 -24.94 7.21
N LEU A 40 11.95 -24.11 6.18
CA LEU A 40 13.17 -24.12 5.35
C LEU A 40 14.27 -23.19 5.91
N GLY A 41 13.89 -22.23 6.76
CA GLY A 41 14.76 -21.19 7.28
C GLY A 41 14.97 -20.02 6.30
N ALA A 42 15.21 -18.82 6.83
CA ALA A 42 15.35 -17.60 6.06
C ALA A 42 16.40 -17.68 4.97
N LYS A 43 17.57 -18.30 5.24
CA LYS A 43 18.68 -18.41 4.28
C LYS A 43 18.32 -19.19 3.01
N LYS A 44 17.50 -20.25 3.13
CA LYS A 44 17.07 -21.03 1.96
C LYS A 44 15.99 -20.29 1.16
N VAL A 45 15.03 -19.68 1.86
CA VAL A 45 13.93 -18.93 1.21
C VAL A 45 14.49 -17.72 0.47
N MET A 46 15.39 -16.94 1.07
CA MET A 46 16.05 -15.77 0.45
C MET A 46 16.87 -16.15 -0.79
N ARG A 47 17.28 -17.39 -0.94
CA ARG A 47 17.96 -17.86 -2.16
C ARG A 47 17.02 -17.88 -3.38
N TYR A 48 15.71 -18.07 -3.16
CA TYR A 48 14.69 -18.03 -4.21
C TYR A 48 14.21 -16.60 -4.52
N PHE A 49 14.48 -15.66 -3.62
CA PHE A 49 14.14 -14.23 -3.76
C PHE A 49 15.41 -13.36 -3.77
N PRO A 50 16.30 -13.54 -4.77
CA PRO A 50 17.53 -12.75 -4.83
C PRO A 50 17.22 -11.27 -5.13
N PRO A 51 18.09 -10.34 -4.68
CA PRO A 51 17.91 -8.89 -4.91
C PRO A 51 17.77 -8.49 -6.39
N ILE A 52 18.32 -9.31 -7.30
CA ILE A 52 18.18 -9.10 -8.75
C ILE A 52 16.72 -9.24 -9.24
N VAL A 53 15.89 -9.95 -8.51
CA VAL A 53 14.44 -10.09 -8.81
C VAL A 53 13.63 -9.05 -8.06
N THR A 54 13.90 -8.87 -6.77
CA THR A 54 13.14 -7.93 -5.91
C THR A 54 13.33 -6.47 -6.31
N GLY A 55 14.55 -6.08 -6.73
CA GLY A 55 14.83 -4.71 -7.18
C GLY A 55 13.97 -4.26 -8.35
N PRO A 56 13.99 -4.95 -9.49
CA PRO A 56 13.11 -4.65 -10.62
C PRO A 56 11.62 -4.70 -10.28
N MET A 57 11.18 -5.60 -9.40
CA MET A 57 9.78 -5.66 -8.95
C MET A 57 9.36 -4.38 -8.24
N ILE A 58 10.17 -3.87 -7.31
CA ILE A 58 9.91 -2.61 -6.59
C ILE A 58 9.83 -1.44 -7.58
N ILE A 59 10.73 -1.38 -8.56
CA ILE A 59 10.72 -0.35 -9.60
C ILE A 59 9.42 -0.41 -10.41
N MET A 60 8.99 -1.60 -10.83
CA MET A 60 7.76 -1.79 -11.61
C MET A 60 6.52 -1.38 -10.80
N ILE A 61 6.46 -1.70 -9.50
CA ILE A 61 5.38 -1.28 -8.61
C ILE A 61 5.37 0.26 -8.51
N GLY A 62 6.52 0.89 -8.29
CA GLY A 62 6.64 2.35 -8.23
C GLY A 62 6.18 3.03 -9.52
N LEU A 63 6.59 2.52 -10.68
CA LEU A 63 6.17 3.03 -11.98
C LEU A 63 4.65 2.85 -12.21
N ASN A 64 4.09 1.73 -11.81
CA ASN A 64 2.64 1.50 -11.92
C ASN A 64 1.82 2.45 -11.05
N LEU A 65 2.32 2.81 -9.87
CA LEU A 65 1.67 3.76 -8.97
C LEU A 65 1.92 5.23 -9.34
N SER A 66 2.87 5.52 -10.24
CA SER A 66 3.24 6.90 -10.61
C SER A 66 2.07 7.70 -11.18
N GLY A 67 1.23 7.08 -12.01
CA GLY A 67 0.03 7.72 -12.56
C GLY A 67 -0.94 8.18 -11.47
N SER A 68 -1.17 7.35 -10.45
CA SER A 68 -2.01 7.71 -9.31
C SER A 68 -1.38 8.83 -8.46
N ALA A 69 -0.06 8.78 -8.28
CA ALA A 69 0.67 9.83 -7.57
C ALA A 69 0.56 11.18 -8.29
N ILE A 70 0.71 11.21 -9.61
CA ILE A 70 0.58 12.42 -10.42
C ILE A 70 -0.86 12.97 -10.36
N ASN A 71 -1.87 12.11 -10.48
CA ASN A 71 -3.26 12.50 -10.38
C ASN A 71 -3.57 13.13 -9.02
N ASN A 72 -3.10 12.52 -7.93
CA ASN A 72 -3.27 13.07 -6.58
C ASN A 72 -2.51 14.39 -6.40
N ALA A 73 -1.27 14.49 -6.89
CA ALA A 73 -0.48 15.72 -6.85
C ALA A 73 -1.11 16.85 -7.66
N SER A 74 -1.77 16.54 -8.77
CA SER A 74 -2.41 17.54 -9.65
C SER A 74 -3.53 18.33 -8.97
N THR A 75 -4.11 17.79 -7.90
CA THR A 75 -5.12 18.49 -7.09
C THR A 75 -4.54 19.75 -6.44
N CYS A 76 -3.27 19.67 -5.98
CA CYS A 76 -2.58 20.81 -5.39
C CYS A 76 -1.05 20.64 -5.48
N TRP A 77 -0.44 21.03 -6.62
CA TRP A 77 0.98 20.82 -6.90
C TRP A 77 1.94 21.39 -5.86
N TRP A 78 1.66 22.57 -5.35
CA TRP A 78 2.53 23.20 -4.38
C TRP A 78 2.56 22.43 -3.03
N LEU A 79 1.43 21.85 -2.60
CA LEU A 79 1.38 20.98 -1.41
C LEU A 79 2.15 19.68 -1.64
N ALA A 80 2.05 19.09 -2.84
CA ALA A 80 2.83 17.92 -3.21
C ALA A 80 4.33 18.21 -3.18
N LEU A 81 4.77 19.39 -3.66
CA LEU A 81 6.16 19.82 -3.58
C LEU A 81 6.62 20.04 -2.13
N VAL A 82 5.78 20.62 -1.27
CA VAL A 82 6.08 20.79 0.16
C VAL A 82 6.25 19.44 0.83
N ALA A 83 5.33 18.48 0.59
CA ALA A 83 5.43 17.12 1.12
C ALA A 83 6.76 16.46 0.70
N MET A 84 7.08 16.53 -0.59
CA MET A 84 8.31 15.97 -1.14
C MET A 84 9.56 16.64 -0.52
N ALA A 85 9.57 17.95 -0.38
CA ALA A 85 10.66 18.68 0.25
C ALA A 85 10.89 18.25 1.70
N ILE A 86 9.81 18.09 2.48
CA ILE A 86 9.90 17.62 3.87
C ILE A 86 10.48 16.20 3.92
N ILE A 87 10.02 15.28 3.05
CA ILE A 87 10.53 13.91 2.99
C ILE A 87 12.02 13.90 2.66
N VAL A 88 12.44 14.65 1.65
CA VAL A 88 13.85 14.74 1.22
C VAL A 88 14.71 15.31 2.33
N VAL A 89 14.29 16.41 2.96
CA VAL A 89 15.00 17.02 4.09
C VAL A 89 15.11 16.07 5.27
N ALA A 90 14.01 15.39 5.64
CA ALA A 90 14.00 14.42 6.72
C ALA A 90 14.91 13.22 6.43
N ASN A 91 15.00 12.79 5.19
CA ASN A 91 15.83 11.66 4.78
C ASN A 91 17.33 12.01 4.76
N ILE A 92 17.71 13.21 4.26
CA ILE A 92 19.11 13.63 4.12
C ILE A 92 19.69 14.12 5.45
N TRP A 93 18.98 15.02 6.14
CA TRP A 93 19.45 15.67 7.37
C TRP A 93 18.87 15.09 8.66
N GLY A 94 17.88 14.20 8.55
CA GLY A 94 17.28 13.55 9.71
C GLY A 94 18.27 12.69 10.48
N LYS A 95 18.16 12.71 11.81
CA LYS A 95 18.93 11.85 12.72
C LYS A 95 17.97 11.05 13.61
N GLY A 96 18.40 9.83 13.99
CA GLY A 96 17.60 8.96 14.85
C GLY A 96 16.24 8.64 14.23
N MET A 97 15.15 8.83 14.98
CA MET A 97 13.79 8.51 14.55
C MET A 97 13.33 9.28 13.30
N VAL A 98 13.78 10.51 13.09
CA VAL A 98 13.41 11.34 11.93
C VAL A 98 13.80 10.66 10.61
N LYS A 99 14.97 10.01 10.59
CA LYS A 99 15.46 9.28 9.42
C LYS A 99 14.70 7.98 9.15
N ILE A 100 14.05 7.42 10.19
CA ILE A 100 13.30 6.17 10.08
C ILE A 100 11.88 6.39 9.54
N ILE A 101 11.28 7.57 9.83
CA ILE A 101 9.88 7.87 9.50
C ILE A 101 9.72 9.09 8.58
N PRO A 102 10.52 9.28 7.52
CA PRO A 102 10.48 10.49 6.71
C PRO A 102 9.14 10.69 5.98
N ILE A 103 8.52 9.59 5.55
CA ILE A 103 7.22 9.62 4.84
C ILE A 103 6.12 10.14 5.78
N LEU A 104 6.08 9.64 7.02
CA LEU A 104 5.11 10.10 8.01
C LEU A 104 5.27 11.60 8.30
N LEU A 105 6.51 12.07 8.43
CA LEU A 105 6.80 13.49 8.61
C LEU A 105 6.37 14.34 7.41
N GLY A 106 6.55 13.82 6.20
CA GLY A 106 6.07 14.47 4.98
C GLY A 106 4.56 14.60 4.95
N VAL A 107 3.83 13.54 5.30
CA VAL A 107 2.36 13.54 5.35
C VAL A 107 1.85 14.52 6.41
N VAL A 108 2.35 14.41 7.66
CA VAL A 108 1.93 15.28 8.77
C VAL A 108 2.30 16.74 8.48
N GLY A 109 3.52 17.00 8.00
CA GLY A 109 3.97 18.35 7.69
C GLY A 109 3.16 18.99 6.55
N ALA A 110 2.92 18.26 5.47
CA ALA A 110 2.08 18.74 4.38
C ALA A 110 0.63 18.98 4.82
N TYR A 111 0.10 18.12 5.70
CA TYR A 111 -1.25 18.29 6.25
C TYR A 111 -1.35 19.56 7.11
N ILE A 112 -0.37 19.84 7.96
CA ILE A 112 -0.33 21.09 8.75
C ILE A 112 -0.29 22.31 7.82
N VAL A 113 0.54 22.28 6.77
CA VAL A 113 0.61 23.35 5.78
C VAL A 113 -0.74 23.52 5.05
N ALA A 114 -1.39 22.43 4.68
CA ALA A 114 -2.71 22.45 4.05
C ALA A 114 -3.79 23.05 4.96
N LEU A 115 -3.73 22.76 6.28
CA LEU A 115 -4.61 23.35 7.30
C LEU A 115 -4.43 24.88 7.36
N ILE A 116 -3.19 25.35 7.45
CA ILE A 116 -2.85 26.78 7.51
C ILE A 116 -3.31 27.50 6.23
N ALA A 117 -3.16 26.81 5.08
CA ALA A 117 -3.58 27.32 3.77
C ALA A 117 -5.10 27.28 3.54
N GLY A 118 -5.89 26.75 4.48
CA GLY A 118 -7.35 26.63 4.35
C GLY A 118 -7.79 25.71 3.20
N LYS A 119 -6.97 24.72 2.85
CA LYS A 119 -7.26 23.76 1.76
C LYS A 119 -7.89 22.46 2.26
N VAL A 120 -8.06 22.31 3.57
CA VAL A 120 -8.68 21.13 4.18
C VAL A 120 -10.16 21.38 4.36
N ASP A 121 -10.98 20.53 3.75
CA ASP A 121 -12.43 20.56 3.92
C ASP A 121 -12.82 19.58 5.03
N PHE A 122 -13.47 20.11 6.08
CA PHE A 122 -13.95 19.34 7.22
C PHE A 122 -15.44 19.00 7.13
N THR A 123 -16.13 19.38 6.07
CA THR A 123 -17.60 19.17 5.93
C THR A 123 -17.95 17.70 5.98
N GLU A 124 -17.18 16.83 5.35
CA GLU A 124 -17.39 15.38 5.38
C GLU A 124 -17.15 14.80 6.79
N VAL A 125 -16.12 15.30 7.48
CA VAL A 125 -15.83 14.87 8.85
C VAL A 125 -16.89 15.35 9.84
N ALA A 126 -17.37 16.58 9.66
CA ALA A 126 -18.42 17.15 10.52
C ALA A 126 -19.78 16.47 10.31
N GLY A 127 -20.04 15.94 9.11
CA GLY A 127 -21.24 15.17 8.78
C GLY A 127 -21.14 13.67 9.05
N ALA A 128 -19.97 13.18 9.42
CA ALA A 128 -19.76 11.76 9.69
C ALA A 128 -20.21 11.38 11.10
N ASP A 129 -20.91 10.25 11.23
CA ASP A 129 -21.25 9.69 12.53
C ASP A 129 -19.97 9.29 13.27
N ILE A 130 -19.76 9.85 14.48
CA ILE A 130 -18.59 9.55 15.33
C ILE A 130 -18.55 8.07 15.72
N VAL A 131 -19.72 7.45 15.85
CA VAL A 131 -19.88 6.03 16.14
C VAL A 131 -20.88 5.44 15.15
N GLY A 132 -20.39 4.89 14.05
CA GLY A 132 -21.18 4.17 13.07
C GLY A 132 -20.81 2.66 13.12
N LEU A 133 -21.81 1.80 13.27
CA LEU A 133 -21.62 0.37 13.04
C LEU A 133 -21.49 0.15 11.53
N GLN A 134 -20.29 -0.16 11.09
CA GLN A 134 -20.05 -0.50 9.70
C GLN A 134 -20.75 -1.82 9.34
N LYS A 135 -21.40 -1.86 8.19
CA LYS A 135 -22.00 -3.09 7.68
C LYS A 135 -20.87 -4.09 7.38
N PHE A 136 -20.92 -5.24 8.04
CA PHE A 136 -19.97 -6.31 7.77
C PHE A 136 -20.34 -7.01 6.45
N VAL A 137 -19.46 -6.91 5.48
CA VAL A 137 -19.60 -7.63 4.21
C VAL A 137 -18.83 -8.94 4.32
N ILE A 138 -19.51 -10.04 4.07
CA ILE A 138 -18.90 -11.37 4.10
C ILE A 138 -18.13 -11.58 2.79
N ALA A 139 -16.90 -12.07 2.89
CA ALA A 139 -16.06 -12.39 1.75
C ALA A 139 -16.73 -13.45 0.85
N LYS A 140 -16.84 -13.17 -0.45
CA LYS A 140 -17.27 -14.12 -1.48
C LYS A 140 -16.06 -14.53 -2.30
N PHE A 141 -15.96 -15.82 -2.57
CA PHE A 141 -14.85 -16.36 -3.35
C PHE A 141 -15.29 -16.54 -4.80
N ASP A 142 -14.49 -16.02 -5.71
CA ASP A 142 -14.63 -16.18 -7.14
C ASP A 142 -13.28 -16.46 -7.78
N VAL A 143 -13.28 -17.32 -8.79
CA VAL A 143 -12.06 -17.74 -9.48
C VAL A 143 -11.34 -16.55 -10.11
N THR A 144 -12.10 -15.60 -10.67
CA THR A 144 -11.53 -14.40 -11.30
C THR A 144 -10.79 -13.52 -10.28
N SER A 145 -11.41 -13.27 -9.11
CA SER A 145 -10.77 -12.52 -8.01
C SER A 145 -9.50 -13.22 -7.54
N ILE A 146 -9.53 -14.54 -7.40
CA ILE A 146 -8.37 -15.34 -6.95
C ILE A 146 -7.23 -15.26 -7.96
N LEU A 147 -7.50 -15.46 -9.25
CA LEU A 147 -6.49 -15.42 -10.31
C LEU A 147 -5.83 -14.06 -10.46
N VAL A 148 -6.54 -12.99 -10.15
CA VAL A 148 -5.97 -11.63 -10.19
C VAL A 148 -5.21 -11.30 -8.91
N MET A 149 -5.77 -11.65 -7.75
CA MET A 149 -5.17 -11.28 -6.47
C MET A 149 -3.95 -12.14 -6.11
N ALA A 150 -3.90 -13.41 -6.54
CA ALA A 150 -2.78 -14.28 -6.21
C ALA A 150 -1.42 -13.81 -6.78
N PRO A 151 -1.30 -13.43 -8.07
CA PRO A 151 -0.07 -12.85 -8.60
C PRO A 151 0.32 -11.54 -7.91
N ILE A 152 -0.66 -10.68 -7.60
CA ILE A 152 -0.43 -9.41 -6.89
C ILE A 152 0.10 -9.69 -5.47
N ALA A 153 -0.46 -10.68 -4.77
CA ALA A 153 0.01 -11.08 -3.47
C ALA A 153 1.47 -11.58 -3.50
N ILE A 154 1.84 -12.36 -4.53
CA ILE A 154 3.23 -12.82 -4.71
C ILE A 154 4.16 -11.63 -4.97
N ALA A 155 3.74 -10.66 -5.79
CA ALA A 155 4.52 -9.44 -6.02
C ALA A 155 4.71 -8.64 -4.72
N ALA A 156 3.66 -8.44 -3.93
CA ALA A 156 3.72 -7.78 -2.64
C ALA A 156 4.61 -8.53 -1.62
N MET A 157 4.60 -9.87 -1.63
CA MET A 157 5.52 -10.66 -0.81
C MET A 157 6.99 -10.41 -1.17
N MET A 158 7.30 -10.32 -2.48
CA MET A 158 8.66 -10.01 -2.95
C MET A 158 9.09 -8.61 -2.51
N GLU A 159 8.18 -7.62 -2.59
CA GLU A 159 8.39 -6.26 -2.10
C GLU A 159 8.73 -6.26 -0.60
N HIS A 160 7.90 -6.88 0.24
CA HIS A 160 8.16 -6.95 1.68
C HIS A 160 9.48 -7.64 2.03
N ILE A 161 9.85 -8.71 1.32
CA ILE A 161 11.13 -9.37 1.50
C ILE A 161 12.29 -8.43 1.11
N GLY A 162 12.13 -7.69 0.01
CA GLY A 162 13.10 -6.69 -0.45
C GLY A 162 13.30 -5.58 0.56
N ASP A 163 12.22 -5.02 1.09
CA ASP A 163 12.24 -3.94 2.09
C ASP A 163 12.91 -4.38 3.39
N ILE A 164 12.55 -5.56 3.91
CA ILE A 164 13.18 -6.13 5.11
C ILE A 164 14.67 -6.35 4.88
N SER A 165 15.06 -6.84 3.70
CA SER A 165 16.47 -7.05 3.35
C SER A 165 17.23 -5.74 3.26
N ALA A 166 16.63 -4.69 2.68
CA ALA A 166 17.22 -3.36 2.60
C ALA A 166 17.42 -2.73 3.98
N ILE A 167 16.42 -2.82 4.85
CA ILE A 167 16.50 -2.30 6.23
C ILE A 167 17.52 -3.06 7.06
N SER A 168 17.63 -4.37 6.90
CA SER A 168 18.56 -5.20 7.66
C SER A 168 20.03 -5.03 7.24
N SER A 169 20.29 -4.44 6.07
CA SER A 169 21.64 -4.18 5.54
C SER A 169 22.18 -2.80 5.91
N THR A 170 21.36 -1.93 6.54
CA THR A 170 21.72 -0.62 7.04
C THR A 170 22.09 -0.67 8.52
#